data_014fe3cb0b239815cbdfda0cdec396e1
#
_entry.id   014fe3cb0b239815cbdfda0cdec396e1
#
_cell.length_a   1.000
_cell.length_b   1.000
_cell.length_c   1.000
_cell.angle_alpha   90.00
_cell.angle_beta   90.00
_cell.angle_gamma   90.00
#
_symmetry.space_group_name_H-M   'P 1'
#
loop_
_entity.id
_entity.type
_entity.pdbx_description
1 polymer ?
#
loop_
_entity_poly.entity_id
_entity_poly.type
_entity_poly.pdbx_seq_one_letter_code
_entity_poly.pdbx_strand_id
1 'polypeptide(L)'
;MSFPFSIPQDMKVIVGLAPQHGALLTSDYVSLKTAHKAWVCVVANQGNGAQMVISLEQSPLVSGVGHIPIVSPVPIWLCEDADTSDALVEQTAAISLTLTVGLTKKLVIFEVDPALLTAGYDVLSCVTAASHADNQTC
;
A
#
# COMPACT_ATOMS: atom_id res chain seq x y z
N MET A 1 -31.81 -11.88 -3.87
CA MET A 1 -30.88 -12.37 -4.92
C MET A 1 -29.50 -11.86 -4.59
N SER A 2 -28.53 -12.72 -4.45
CA SER A 2 -27.13 -12.33 -4.30
C SER A 2 -26.46 -12.34 -5.66
N PHE A 3 -25.76 -11.26 -5.99
CA PHE A 3 -24.91 -11.23 -7.19
C PHE A 3 -23.58 -11.88 -6.83
N PRO A 4 -23.08 -12.82 -7.63
CA PRO A 4 -21.76 -13.37 -7.38
C PRO A 4 -20.73 -12.25 -7.58
N PHE A 5 -19.93 -12.01 -6.55
CA PHE A 5 -18.78 -11.09 -6.62
C PHE A 5 -17.52 -11.94 -6.71
N SER A 6 -16.72 -11.67 -7.71
CA SER A 6 -15.42 -12.34 -7.91
C SER A 6 -14.35 -11.31 -8.09
N ILE A 7 -13.38 -11.28 -7.18
CA ILE A 7 -12.27 -10.32 -7.27
C ILE A 7 -11.58 -10.36 -8.63
N PRO A 8 -11.21 -11.54 -9.19
CA PRO A 8 -10.54 -11.56 -10.49
C PRO A 8 -11.42 -11.16 -11.68
N GLN A 9 -12.75 -11.24 -11.53
CA GLN A 9 -13.69 -10.90 -12.60
C GLN A 9 -14.13 -9.44 -12.53
N ASP A 10 -14.31 -8.94 -11.32
CA ASP A 10 -14.87 -7.60 -11.09
C ASP A 10 -13.79 -6.54 -10.85
N MET A 11 -12.56 -6.97 -10.57
CA MET A 11 -11.44 -6.10 -10.24
C MET A 11 -10.19 -6.53 -10.99
N LYS A 12 -9.36 -5.56 -11.36
CA LYS A 12 -8.02 -5.83 -11.88
C LYS A 12 -7.05 -5.98 -10.71
N VAL A 13 -6.50 -7.17 -10.53
CA VAL A 13 -5.47 -7.43 -9.52
C VAL A 13 -4.09 -7.25 -10.17
N ILE A 14 -3.25 -6.43 -9.54
CA ILE A 14 -1.89 -6.16 -10.00
C ILE A 14 -0.92 -6.49 -8.87
N VAL A 15 0.09 -7.28 -9.16
CA VAL A 15 1.22 -7.49 -8.25
C VAL A 15 2.22 -6.37 -8.47
N GLY A 16 2.18 -5.36 -7.63
CA GLY A 16 3.06 -4.20 -7.75
C GLY A 16 4.47 -4.44 -7.22
N LEU A 17 4.62 -5.38 -6.30
CA LEU A 17 5.91 -5.76 -5.71
C LEU A 17 5.87 -7.25 -5.37
N ALA A 18 6.79 -8.03 -5.95
CA ALA A 18 6.96 -9.42 -5.53
C ALA A 18 7.55 -9.47 -4.10
N PRO A 19 7.24 -10.52 -3.32
CA PRO A 19 7.80 -10.67 -1.98
C PRO A 19 9.32 -10.59 -1.99
N GLN A 20 9.88 -9.63 -1.27
CA GLN A 20 11.33 -9.44 -1.20
C GLN A 20 11.73 -8.75 0.10
N HIS A 21 12.99 -8.90 0.46
CA HIS A 21 13.60 -8.21 1.59
C HIS A 21 14.23 -6.90 1.14
N GLY A 22 14.17 -5.88 1.99
CA GLY A 22 14.84 -4.63 1.71
C GLY A 22 14.49 -3.52 2.70
N ALA A 23 15.43 -2.61 2.87
CA ALA A 23 15.26 -1.42 3.72
C ALA A 23 14.46 -0.32 3.01
N LEU A 24 14.51 -0.28 1.69
CA LEU A 24 13.76 0.66 0.85
C LEU A 24 13.29 -0.10 -0.39
N LEU A 25 11.98 -0.22 -0.54
CA LEU A 25 11.35 -0.89 -1.67
C LEU A 25 10.29 0.01 -2.27
N THR A 26 10.22 0.04 -3.59
CA THR A 26 9.20 0.78 -4.34
C THR A 26 8.46 -0.19 -5.24
N SER A 27 7.12 -0.16 -5.18
CA SER A 27 6.28 -0.95 -6.08
C SER A 27 6.28 -0.36 -7.49
N ASP A 28 5.74 -1.12 -8.44
CA ASP A 28 5.46 -0.60 -9.77
C ASP A 28 4.53 0.61 -9.70
N TYR A 29 4.66 1.48 -10.69
CA TYR A 29 3.78 2.62 -10.87
C TYR A 29 2.58 2.20 -11.71
N VAL A 30 1.38 2.33 -11.14
CA VAL A 30 0.14 1.83 -11.73
C VAL A 30 -0.78 3.00 -12.10
N SER A 31 -1.23 3.03 -13.36
CA SER A 31 -2.17 4.06 -13.82
C SER A 31 -3.57 3.80 -13.27
N LEU A 32 -4.18 4.84 -12.70
CA LEU A 32 -5.55 4.84 -12.21
C LEU A 32 -6.52 5.60 -13.13
N LYS A 33 -6.12 5.89 -14.37
CA LYS A 33 -6.94 6.68 -15.31
C LYS A 33 -8.34 6.13 -15.52
N THR A 34 -8.49 4.82 -15.51
CA THR A 34 -9.77 4.13 -15.72
C THR A 34 -10.33 3.51 -14.46
N ALA A 35 -9.69 3.73 -13.32
CA ALA A 35 -10.11 3.19 -12.04
C ALA A 35 -11.04 4.18 -11.32
N HIS A 36 -12.07 3.66 -10.70
CA HIS A 36 -12.94 4.43 -9.81
C HIS A 36 -12.45 4.40 -8.37
N LYS A 37 -11.75 3.34 -7.99
CA LYS A 37 -11.15 3.16 -6.68
C LYS A 37 -9.99 2.17 -6.76
N ALA A 38 -9.00 2.34 -5.90
CA ALA A 38 -7.89 1.41 -5.76
C ALA A 38 -7.70 1.03 -4.29
N TRP A 39 -7.33 -0.21 -4.05
CA TRP A 39 -6.87 -0.69 -2.75
C TRP A 39 -5.42 -1.10 -2.89
N VAL A 40 -4.57 -0.56 -2.05
CA VAL A 40 -3.17 -0.96 -1.96
C VAL A 40 -3.04 -1.86 -0.75
N CYS A 41 -2.82 -3.14 -0.98
CA CYS A 41 -2.67 -4.13 0.07
C CYS A 41 -1.18 -4.45 0.24
N VAL A 42 -0.65 -4.21 1.43
CA VAL A 42 0.77 -4.45 1.75
C VAL A 42 0.86 -5.51 2.83
N VAL A 43 1.58 -6.58 2.53
CA VAL A 43 1.94 -7.60 3.51
C VAL A 43 3.37 -7.34 3.94
N ALA A 44 3.57 -7.05 5.22
CA ALA A 44 4.88 -6.78 5.80
C ALA A 44 5.23 -7.82 6.86
N ASN A 45 6.34 -8.49 6.67
CA ASN A 45 6.93 -9.39 7.66
C ASN A 45 8.15 -8.72 8.28
N GLN A 46 8.00 -8.23 9.50
CA GLN A 46 9.09 -7.59 10.21
C GLN A 46 10.00 -8.66 10.83
N GLY A 47 11.10 -8.98 10.15
CA GLY A 47 12.14 -9.88 10.62
C GLY A 47 13.12 -9.24 11.60
N ASN A 48 12.96 -7.93 11.85
CA ASN A 48 13.78 -7.14 12.76
C ASN A 48 12.91 -6.16 13.53
N GLY A 49 13.36 -5.72 14.70
CA GLY A 49 12.66 -4.76 15.55
C GLY A 49 12.70 -3.31 15.04
N ALA A 50 13.16 -3.03 13.84
CA ALA A 50 13.15 -1.70 13.27
C ALA A 50 11.76 -1.27 12.80
N GLN A 51 11.47 0.02 12.92
CA GLN A 51 10.26 0.60 12.35
C GLN A 51 10.24 0.46 10.83
N MET A 52 9.05 0.40 10.27
CA MET A 52 8.82 0.45 8.83
C MET A 52 7.79 1.53 8.53
N VAL A 53 8.09 2.39 7.57
CA VAL A 53 7.15 3.40 7.09
C VAL A 53 6.65 2.98 5.71
N ILE A 54 5.33 2.88 5.56
CA ILE A 54 4.68 2.63 4.29
C ILE A 54 4.02 3.92 3.84
N SER A 55 4.37 4.39 2.65
CA SER A 55 3.84 5.62 2.07
C SER A 55 3.36 5.39 0.64
N LEU A 56 2.43 6.23 0.22
CA LEU A 56 1.95 6.24 -1.16
C LEU A 56 2.55 7.42 -1.91
N GLU A 57 2.90 7.18 -3.16
CA GLU A 57 3.40 8.19 -4.08
C GLU A 57 2.49 8.30 -5.29
N GLN A 58 2.44 9.47 -5.87
CA GLN A 58 1.74 9.76 -7.11
C GLN A 58 2.71 10.25 -8.16
N SER A 59 2.40 9.97 -9.43
CA SER A 59 3.24 10.38 -10.55
C SER A 59 2.37 10.77 -11.75
N PRO A 60 2.84 11.70 -12.60
CA PRO A 60 2.17 11.97 -13.86
C PRO A 60 2.42 10.89 -14.92
N LEU A 61 3.43 10.05 -14.73
CA LEU A 61 3.86 9.04 -15.70
C LEU A 61 4.06 7.69 -15.04
N VAL A 62 3.73 6.64 -15.76
CA VAL A 62 3.96 5.25 -15.34
C VAL A 62 5.46 4.89 -15.20
N SER A 63 6.35 5.68 -15.76
CA SER A 63 7.78 5.57 -15.53
C SER A 63 8.22 6.02 -14.15
N GLY A 64 7.32 6.69 -13.39
CA GLY A 64 7.64 7.26 -12.09
C GLY A 64 8.38 8.59 -12.15
N VAL A 65 8.69 9.10 -13.32
CA VAL A 65 9.35 10.40 -13.45
C VAL A 65 8.43 11.49 -12.93
N GLY A 66 8.95 12.35 -12.05
CA GLY A 66 8.21 13.41 -11.42
C GLY A 66 7.31 12.97 -10.28
N HIS A 67 7.52 11.76 -9.72
CA HIS A 67 6.76 11.28 -8.57
C HIS A 67 6.94 12.18 -7.35
N ILE A 68 5.88 12.30 -6.60
CA ILE A 68 5.83 13.00 -5.31
C ILE A 68 4.94 12.20 -4.34
N PRO A 69 5.08 12.39 -3.01
CA PRO A 69 4.11 11.82 -2.08
C PRO A 69 2.69 12.25 -2.41
N ILE A 70 1.70 11.43 -2.08
CA ILE A 70 0.30 11.88 -2.13
C ILE A 70 0.11 13.03 -1.15
N VAL A 71 -0.82 13.94 -1.46
CA VAL A 71 -1.03 15.13 -0.62
C VAL A 71 -2.29 15.05 0.22
N SER A 72 -3.25 14.24 -0.19
CA SER A 72 -4.52 14.06 0.55
C SER A 72 -4.46 12.79 1.40
N PRO A 73 -4.88 12.84 2.67
CA PRO A 73 -4.99 11.65 3.51
C PRO A 73 -5.97 10.64 2.91
N VAL A 74 -5.66 9.37 3.06
CA VAL A 74 -6.50 8.25 2.60
C VAL A 74 -6.84 7.34 3.78
N PRO A 75 -7.98 6.63 3.75
CA PRO A 75 -8.31 5.64 4.75
C PRO A 75 -7.28 4.51 4.80
N ILE A 76 -6.92 4.09 6.01
CA ILE A 76 -5.92 3.05 6.26
C ILE A 76 -6.48 2.03 7.23
N TRP A 77 -6.28 0.75 6.92
CA TRP A 77 -6.64 -0.38 7.77
C TRP A 77 -5.40 -1.18 8.10
N LEU A 78 -5.25 -1.58 9.35
CA LEU A 78 -4.08 -2.32 9.83
C LEU A 78 -4.50 -3.56 10.61
N CYS A 79 -3.88 -4.69 10.27
CA CYS A 79 -3.80 -5.89 11.10
C CYS A 79 -2.36 -6.01 11.61
N GLU A 80 -2.14 -5.85 12.91
CA GLU A 80 -0.78 -5.81 13.48
C GLU A 80 -0.14 -7.18 13.66
N ASP A 81 -0.94 -8.24 13.73
CA ASP A 81 -0.44 -9.61 13.88
C ASP A 81 -1.35 -10.57 13.12
N ALA A 82 -1.02 -10.78 11.86
CA ALA A 82 -1.79 -11.64 10.97
C ALA A 82 -1.61 -13.14 11.25
N ASP A 83 -0.67 -13.51 12.11
CA ASP A 83 -0.51 -14.92 12.53
C ASP A 83 -1.54 -15.30 13.60
N THR A 84 -2.02 -14.36 14.40
CA THR A 84 -2.95 -14.62 15.51
C THR A 84 -4.35 -14.04 15.29
N SER A 85 -4.51 -13.10 14.37
CA SER A 85 -5.78 -12.43 14.09
C SER A 85 -5.84 -11.97 12.63
N ASP A 86 -7.05 -11.93 12.09
CA ASP A 86 -7.35 -11.34 10.77
C ASP A 86 -8.16 -10.03 10.89
N ALA A 87 -8.28 -9.51 12.10
CA ALA A 87 -9.02 -8.28 12.35
C ALA A 87 -8.27 -7.06 11.80
N LEU A 88 -8.92 -6.33 10.91
CA LEU A 88 -8.45 -5.05 10.40
C LEU A 88 -9.03 -3.92 11.25
N VAL A 89 -8.14 -3.08 11.78
CA VAL A 89 -8.51 -1.92 12.60
C VAL A 89 -8.26 -0.65 11.79
N GLU A 90 -9.29 0.19 11.70
CA GLU A 90 -9.18 1.48 11.02
C GLU A 90 -8.18 2.39 11.75
N GLN A 91 -7.28 2.97 10.99
CA GLN A 91 -6.32 3.94 11.47
C GLN A 91 -6.80 5.35 11.13
N THR A 92 -6.19 6.37 11.73
CA THR A 92 -6.41 7.74 11.30
C THR A 92 -5.97 7.90 9.84
N ALA A 93 -6.82 8.50 9.02
CA ALA A 93 -6.49 8.76 7.62
C ALA A 93 -5.20 9.57 7.51
N ALA A 94 -4.30 9.13 6.65
CA ALA A 94 -2.97 9.72 6.49
C ALA A 94 -2.41 9.46 5.08
N ILE A 95 -1.28 10.07 4.80
CA ILE A 95 -0.54 9.84 3.54
C ILE A 95 0.52 8.74 3.68
N SER A 96 0.78 8.31 4.91
CA SER A 96 1.72 7.24 5.24
C SER A 96 1.33 6.58 6.55
N LEU A 97 1.83 5.38 6.79
CA LEU A 97 1.66 4.65 8.04
C LEU A 97 3.02 4.17 8.54
N THR A 98 3.32 4.49 9.78
CA THR A 98 4.48 3.92 10.47
C THR A 98 4.04 2.69 11.24
N LEU A 99 4.62 1.54 10.88
CA LEU A 99 4.41 0.30 11.61
C LEU A 99 5.25 0.29 12.88
N THR A 100 4.62 -0.08 13.98
CA THR A 100 5.30 -0.19 15.27
C THR A 100 6.35 -1.31 15.25
N VAL A 101 7.34 -1.16 16.11
CA VAL A 101 8.36 -2.19 16.31
C VAL A 101 7.70 -3.46 16.84
N GLY A 102 7.89 -4.55 16.13
CA GLY A 102 7.33 -5.86 16.52
C GLY A 102 7.66 -6.92 15.48
N LEU A 103 8.10 -8.09 15.93
CA LEU A 103 8.44 -9.21 15.07
C LEU A 103 7.18 -9.98 14.66
N THR A 104 6.28 -9.30 13.96
CA THR A 104 5.00 -9.86 13.51
C THR A 104 4.80 -9.64 12.02
N LYS A 105 3.92 -10.44 11.45
CA LYS A 105 3.41 -10.22 10.09
C LYS A 105 2.24 -9.25 10.16
N LYS A 106 2.27 -8.25 9.32
CA LYS A 106 1.26 -7.18 9.28
C LYS A 106 0.61 -7.09 7.91
N LEU A 107 -0.66 -6.76 7.90
CA LEU A 107 -1.40 -6.44 6.70
C LEU A 107 -1.88 -5.00 6.79
N VAL A 108 -1.57 -4.22 5.78
CA VAL A 108 -2.01 -2.83 5.65
C VAL A 108 -2.80 -2.67 4.37
N ILE A 109 -3.94 -2.00 4.45
CA ILE A 109 -4.77 -1.69 3.30
C ILE A 109 -5.00 -0.18 3.25
N PHE A 110 -4.61 0.44 2.14
CA PHE A 110 -4.94 1.82 1.83
C PHE A 110 -6.10 1.84 0.83
N GLU A 111 -7.11 2.64 1.10
CA GLU A 111 -8.19 2.90 0.16
C GLU A 111 -7.95 4.22 -0.56
N VAL A 112 -7.73 4.17 -1.87
CA VAL A 112 -7.40 5.33 -2.67
C VAL A 112 -8.52 5.64 -3.65
N ASP A 113 -9.10 6.83 -3.52
CA ASP A 113 -9.95 7.41 -4.54
C ASP A 113 -9.05 8.21 -5.50
N PRO A 114 -9.02 7.89 -6.80
CA PRO A 114 -8.21 8.62 -7.75
C PRO A 114 -8.46 10.13 -7.79
N ALA A 115 -9.66 10.57 -7.39
CA ALA A 115 -9.99 11.98 -7.29
C ALA A 115 -9.19 12.73 -6.20
N LEU A 116 -8.61 12.02 -5.24
CA LEU A 116 -7.75 12.61 -4.20
C LEU A 116 -6.32 12.87 -4.68
N LEU A 117 -5.94 12.33 -5.83
CA LEU A 117 -4.63 12.60 -6.41
C LEU A 117 -4.59 14.01 -7.00
N THR A 118 -3.40 14.59 -7.02
CA THR A 118 -3.18 15.91 -7.62
C THR A 118 -3.56 15.91 -9.10
N ALA A 119 -4.16 16.98 -9.58
CA ALA A 119 -4.54 17.10 -10.99
C ALA A 119 -3.33 16.85 -11.90
N GLY A 120 -3.49 15.95 -12.87
CA GLY A 120 -2.42 15.49 -13.76
C GLY A 120 -1.55 14.35 -13.20
N TYR A 121 -1.78 13.95 -11.95
CA TYR A 121 -1.12 12.80 -11.32
C TYR A 121 -2.12 11.66 -11.19
N ASP A 122 -2.10 10.75 -12.14
CA ASP A 122 -3.05 9.63 -12.21
C ASP A 122 -2.38 8.25 -12.03
N VAL A 123 -1.14 8.25 -11.59
CA VAL A 123 -0.35 7.03 -11.36
C VAL A 123 -0.01 6.93 -9.88
N LEU A 124 -0.17 5.73 -9.34
CA LEU A 124 0.03 5.42 -7.93
C LEU A 124 1.16 4.41 -7.75
N SER A 125 1.95 4.58 -6.71
CA SER A 125 2.97 3.63 -6.25
C SER A 125 2.99 3.57 -4.72
N CYS A 126 3.53 2.50 -4.19
CA CYS A 126 3.74 2.31 -2.76
C CYS A 126 5.23 2.18 -2.45
N VAL A 127 5.67 2.85 -1.41
CA VAL A 127 7.07 2.81 -0.96
C VAL A 127 7.13 2.36 0.49
N THR A 128 8.03 1.42 0.77
CA THR A 128 8.41 1.07 2.14
C THR A 128 9.78 1.66 2.43
N ALA A 129 9.89 2.41 3.52
CA ALA A 129 11.11 3.11 3.90
C ALA A 129 11.36 2.99 5.41
N ALA A 130 12.50 3.45 5.88
CA ALA A 130 12.93 3.38 7.28
C ALA A 130 12.85 1.96 7.85
N SER A 131 13.00 0.96 6.99
CA SER A 131 12.91 -0.45 7.30
C SER A 131 14.32 -1.05 7.43
N HIS A 132 14.39 -2.28 7.90
CA HIS A 132 15.63 -3.06 7.93
C HIS A 132 15.69 -4.02 6.75
N ALA A 133 16.91 -4.39 6.33
CA ALA A 133 17.10 -5.32 5.20
C ALA A 133 16.50 -6.72 5.44
N ASP A 134 16.26 -7.10 6.70
CA ASP A 134 15.61 -8.37 7.04
C ASP A 134 14.09 -8.33 6.96
N ASN A 135 13.48 -7.15 6.79
CA ASN A 135 12.05 -7.02 6.64
C ASN A 135 11.63 -7.39 5.22
N GLN A 136 10.60 -8.19 5.12
CA GLN A 136 10.02 -8.62 3.84
C GLN A 136 8.71 -7.88 3.58
N THR A 137 8.52 -7.45 2.34
CA THR A 137 7.31 -6.74 1.91
C THR A 137 6.83 -7.25 0.55
N CYS A 138 5.52 -7.25 0.37
CA CYS A 138 4.87 -7.46 -0.93
C CYS A 138 3.50 -6.76 -0.99
#